data_a28f22566a5570fcad8a6e5cd18b4182
#
_entry.id   a28f22566a5570fcad8a6e5cd18b4182
#
_cell.length_a   1.000
_cell.length_b   1.000
_cell.length_c   1.000
_cell.angle_alpha   90.00
_cell.angle_beta   90.00
_cell.angle_gamma   90.00
#
_symmetry.space_group_name_H-M   'P 1'
#
loop_
_entity.id
_entity.type
_entity.pdbx_description
1 polymer ?
#
loop_
_entity_poly.entity_id
_entity_poly.type
_entity_poly.pdbx_seq_one_letter_code
_entity_poly.pdbx_strand_id
1 'polypeptide(L)'
;MFTLLTILSLCLDSTLTICAPAIDDTLFYVWSNGAQTECITLTGTTVGEAEYICEARTKTFITTDNLMANGDFENYTDYHLQPTGYTSDYEYLPFDPYGTDLYDKPQYQGKSGVYLLSNNAKHTWRDYANVSPHSGNLFAMFDAAQSGYAWKACTPENPGLQILEGGLYVFSYWAADLNEASQRAHPAQLQFTIRYKMPDGTMQKESLGEVMTLGKDNLWHYSQTFWTSPVTSDSIEIGVEDLNNYYGVGNDFGLDDLIFQLVTVEGSELVDSDTFRITTQDCTPCQEFVYRKWNDVLFADNKDGQFVSYQWYADSVAIEGATAQFYQLTDTITPHLYYVEATTEDGRVRTSCVQLFEQFAASAPKHPAQSARRFLRDGQLYIKTEDAIYSIFGCKTLVP
;
A
#
# COMPACT_ATOMS: atom_id res chain seq x y z
N MET A 1 21.07 -6.82 -17.42
CA MET A 1 19.68 -6.42 -17.53
C MET A 1 19.13 -7.09 -18.77
N PHE A 2 18.28 -8.09 -18.61
CA PHE A 2 17.65 -8.77 -19.75
C PHE A 2 16.22 -8.26 -19.83
N THR A 3 15.93 -7.42 -20.81
CA THR A 3 14.55 -7.02 -21.10
C THR A 3 13.83 -8.25 -21.66
N LEU A 4 12.85 -8.76 -20.97
CA LEU A 4 12.00 -9.83 -21.45
C LEU A 4 11.00 -9.25 -22.46
N LEU A 5 10.94 -9.80 -23.66
CA LEU A 5 9.91 -9.46 -24.63
C LEU A 5 8.78 -10.50 -24.53
N THR A 6 7.64 -10.09 -24.04
CA THR A 6 6.42 -10.92 -23.97
C THR A 6 5.50 -10.56 -25.13
N ILE A 7 5.17 -11.52 -25.99
CA ILE A 7 4.26 -11.34 -27.11
C ILE A 7 2.91 -11.95 -26.75
N LEU A 8 1.85 -11.15 -26.82
CA LEU A 8 0.48 -11.54 -26.48
C LEU A 8 -0.47 -11.14 -27.61
N SER A 9 -1.59 -11.82 -27.74
CA SER A 9 -2.68 -11.39 -28.61
C SER A 9 -3.97 -11.12 -27.85
N LEU A 10 -4.70 -10.16 -28.38
CA LEU A 10 -5.95 -9.64 -27.83
C LEU A 10 -6.99 -9.60 -28.95
N CYS A 11 -8.19 -10.04 -28.69
CA CYS A 11 -9.30 -9.90 -29.62
C CYS A 11 -9.93 -8.52 -29.52
N LEU A 12 -10.50 -8.02 -30.61
CA LEU A 12 -11.37 -6.84 -30.57
C LEU A 12 -12.48 -7.07 -29.54
N ASP A 13 -12.85 -6.00 -28.84
CA ASP A 13 -13.90 -5.97 -27.80
C ASP A 13 -13.65 -6.91 -26.60
N SER A 14 -12.46 -7.51 -26.51
CA SER A 14 -12.03 -8.27 -25.33
C SER A 14 -11.05 -7.49 -24.47
N THR A 15 -10.80 -7.98 -23.26
CA THR A 15 -9.85 -7.39 -22.32
C THR A 15 -8.72 -8.36 -22.00
N LEU A 16 -7.53 -7.80 -21.80
CA LEU A 16 -6.33 -8.53 -21.38
C LEU A 16 -5.69 -7.79 -20.21
N THR A 17 -5.45 -8.47 -19.11
CA THR A 17 -4.69 -7.91 -18.00
C THR A 17 -3.26 -8.39 -18.07
N ILE A 18 -2.31 -7.46 -18.12
CA ILE A 18 -0.87 -7.71 -18.04
C ILE A 18 -0.33 -7.12 -16.75
N CYS A 19 0.61 -7.81 -16.13
CA CYS A 19 1.18 -7.43 -14.84
C CYS A 19 2.70 -7.34 -14.93
N ALA A 20 3.30 -6.55 -14.05
CA ALA A 20 4.74 -6.53 -13.87
C ALA A 20 5.26 -7.93 -13.53
N PRO A 21 6.44 -8.31 -14.01
CA PRO A 21 6.96 -9.69 -13.92
C PRO A 21 7.30 -10.13 -12.50
N ALA A 22 7.66 -9.18 -11.64
CA ALA A 22 7.88 -9.39 -10.22
C ALA A 22 7.06 -8.37 -9.46
N ILE A 23 6.11 -8.85 -8.64
CA ILE A 23 5.35 -7.97 -7.74
C ILE A 23 6.11 -7.93 -6.42
N ASP A 24 6.60 -6.75 -6.07
CA ASP A 24 7.31 -6.48 -4.82
C ASP A 24 6.82 -5.14 -4.27
N ASP A 25 6.33 -5.14 -3.04
CA ASP A 25 5.79 -3.96 -2.36
C ASP A 25 6.81 -2.82 -2.20
N THR A 26 8.10 -3.13 -2.36
CA THR A 26 9.19 -2.14 -2.32
C THR A 26 9.43 -1.44 -3.65
N LEU A 27 8.79 -1.90 -4.72
CA LEU A 27 8.94 -1.35 -6.07
C LEU A 27 7.77 -0.46 -6.46
N PHE A 28 8.08 0.53 -7.29
CA PHE A 28 7.14 1.43 -7.92
C PHE A 28 7.10 1.12 -9.42
N TYR A 29 5.92 0.90 -9.96
CA TYR A 29 5.74 0.51 -11.36
C TYR A 29 5.27 1.69 -12.20
N VAL A 30 5.87 1.85 -13.37
CA VAL A 30 5.48 2.84 -14.36
C VAL A 30 5.31 2.17 -15.71
N TRP A 31 4.11 2.27 -16.26
CA TRP A 31 3.80 1.78 -17.60
C TRP A 31 3.93 2.88 -18.63
N SER A 32 4.28 2.52 -19.86
CA SER A 32 4.41 3.47 -20.97
C SER A 32 3.14 4.25 -21.29
N ASN A 33 1.96 3.79 -20.83
CA ASN A 33 0.69 4.50 -20.93
C ASN A 33 0.42 5.44 -19.74
N GLY A 34 1.36 5.59 -18.81
CA GLY A 34 1.29 6.44 -17.63
C GLY A 34 0.65 5.80 -16.40
N ALA A 35 0.19 4.56 -16.47
CA ALA A 35 -0.33 3.86 -15.29
C ALA A 35 0.80 3.54 -14.30
N GLN A 36 0.47 3.56 -13.00
CA GLN A 36 1.41 3.33 -11.89
C GLN A 36 0.96 2.16 -11.01
N THR A 37 0.32 1.18 -11.61
CA THR A 37 -0.22 -0.01 -10.94
C THR A 37 0.62 -1.23 -11.29
N GLU A 38 0.56 -2.24 -10.44
CA GLU A 38 1.22 -3.54 -10.69
C GLU A 38 0.73 -4.21 -11.97
N CYS A 39 -0.54 -4.02 -12.30
CA CYS A 39 -1.18 -4.56 -13.48
C CYS A 39 -1.97 -3.48 -14.20
N ILE A 40 -2.05 -3.62 -15.54
CA ILE A 40 -2.95 -2.82 -16.37
C ILE A 40 -3.90 -3.72 -17.15
N THR A 41 -5.13 -3.26 -17.36
CA THR A 41 -6.11 -3.95 -18.21
C THR A 41 -6.24 -3.21 -19.52
N LEU A 42 -6.00 -3.93 -20.61
CA LEU A 42 -6.07 -3.43 -21.98
C LEU A 42 -7.37 -3.90 -22.62
N THR A 43 -7.97 -3.06 -23.44
CA THR A 43 -9.15 -3.42 -24.24
C THR A 43 -8.80 -3.34 -25.71
N GLY A 44 -9.09 -4.40 -26.46
CA GLY A 44 -8.89 -4.43 -27.91
C GLY A 44 -9.90 -3.54 -28.63
N THR A 45 -9.51 -2.31 -28.96
CA THR A 45 -10.42 -1.34 -29.64
C THR A 45 -10.16 -1.23 -31.14
N THR A 46 -8.96 -1.56 -31.60
CA THR A 46 -8.56 -1.48 -33.02
C THR A 46 -7.58 -2.59 -33.35
N VAL A 47 -7.70 -3.16 -34.54
CA VAL A 47 -6.74 -4.15 -35.06
C VAL A 47 -5.38 -3.49 -35.27
N GLY A 48 -4.31 -4.12 -34.77
CA GLY A 48 -2.96 -3.62 -34.92
C GLY A 48 -2.03 -4.12 -33.80
N GLU A 49 -0.81 -3.62 -33.82
CA GLU A 49 0.19 -3.91 -32.78
C GLU A 49 0.36 -2.71 -31.85
N ALA A 50 0.51 -2.98 -30.57
CA ALA A 50 0.85 -1.99 -29.55
C ALA A 50 1.96 -2.56 -28.65
N GLU A 51 2.83 -1.67 -28.18
CA GLU A 51 3.89 -2.03 -27.26
C GLU A 51 3.67 -1.30 -25.93
N TYR A 52 3.76 -2.07 -24.85
CA TYR A 52 3.66 -1.56 -23.48
C TYR A 52 4.94 -1.95 -22.74
N ILE A 53 5.56 -0.96 -22.14
CA ILE A 53 6.76 -1.14 -21.32
C ILE A 53 6.34 -0.94 -19.87
N CYS A 54 6.71 -1.88 -19.02
CA CYS A 54 6.61 -1.75 -17.56
C CYS A 54 8.00 -1.55 -16.98
N GLU A 55 8.22 -0.44 -16.33
CA GLU A 55 9.44 -0.17 -15.56
C GLU A 55 9.16 -0.40 -14.09
N ALA A 56 9.97 -1.26 -13.45
CA ALA A 56 10.02 -1.40 -12.00
C ALA A 56 11.14 -0.50 -11.46
N ARG A 57 10.81 0.40 -10.55
CA ARG A 57 11.71 1.40 -9.96
C ARG A 57 11.69 1.28 -8.44
N THR A 58 12.78 1.67 -7.79
CA THR A 58 12.78 1.81 -6.32
C THR A 58 11.77 2.85 -5.89
N LYS A 59 10.97 2.56 -4.87
CA LYS A 59 10.05 3.53 -4.26
C LYS A 59 10.83 4.61 -3.53
N THR A 60 10.53 5.86 -3.83
CA THR A 60 10.98 7.01 -3.06
C THR A 60 9.76 7.73 -2.51
N PHE A 61 9.76 7.93 -1.20
CA PHE A 61 8.70 8.68 -0.52
C PHE A 61 9.13 10.14 -0.42
N ILE A 62 8.31 11.03 -0.95
CA ILE A 62 8.49 12.48 -0.86
C ILE A 62 7.36 13.01 0.01
N THR A 63 7.72 13.75 1.05
CA THR A 63 6.74 14.37 1.94
C THR A 63 6.60 15.86 1.66
N THR A 64 5.41 16.39 1.87
CA THR A 64 5.17 17.84 1.93
C THR A 64 5.80 18.44 3.19
N ASP A 65 5.74 19.76 3.32
CA ASP A 65 5.97 20.41 4.62
C ASP A 65 4.96 19.88 5.65
N ASN A 66 5.31 20.03 6.93
CA ASN A 66 4.41 19.66 8.03
C ASN A 66 3.12 20.49 7.94
N LEU A 67 1.98 19.80 7.83
CA LEU A 67 0.67 20.44 7.74
C LEU A 67 0.16 20.98 9.08
N MET A 68 0.83 20.60 10.18
CA MET A 68 0.50 21.08 11.52
C MET A 68 1.39 22.24 11.90
N ALA A 69 0.79 23.28 12.43
CA ALA A 69 1.52 24.40 12.99
C ALA A 69 2.08 24.02 14.38
N ASN A 70 3.32 24.41 14.64
CA ASN A 70 3.96 24.30 15.96
C ASN A 70 3.96 22.86 16.55
N GLY A 71 4.16 21.86 15.71
CA GLY A 71 4.34 20.48 16.15
C GLY A 71 5.64 20.21 16.90
N ASP A 72 6.62 21.10 16.73
CA ASP A 72 7.91 21.14 17.41
C ASP A 72 7.94 22.00 18.68
N PHE A 73 6.82 22.62 19.04
CA PHE A 73 6.64 23.49 20.20
C PHE A 73 7.56 24.74 20.27
N GLU A 74 8.30 25.06 19.24
CA GLU A 74 9.26 26.18 19.22
C GLU A 74 8.61 27.55 18.95
N ASN A 75 7.37 27.56 18.42
CA ASN A 75 6.65 28.80 18.16
C ASN A 75 5.88 29.26 19.42
N TYR A 76 6.58 29.93 20.29
CA TYR A 76 6.06 30.48 21.52
C TYR A 76 6.53 31.94 21.68
N THR A 77 5.64 32.82 22.05
CA THR A 77 5.94 34.27 22.20
C THR A 77 5.88 34.78 23.64
N ASP A 78 5.00 34.18 24.43
CA ASP A 78 4.81 34.56 25.84
C ASP A 78 4.26 33.34 26.61
N TYR A 79 4.94 32.90 27.64
CA TYR A 79 4.53 31.73 28.43
C TYR A 79 3.24 31.96 29.23
N HIS A 80 2.73 33.16 29.33
CA HIS A 80 1.43 33.44 29.93
C HIS A 80 0.26 33.08 28.99
N LEU A 81 0.54 32.91 27.72
CA LEU A 81 -0.44 32.57 26.70
C LEU A 81 -0.30 31.11 26.30
N GLN A 82 -1.44 30.44 26.14
CA GLN A 82 -1.44 29.11 25.55
C GLN A 82 -0.81 29.16 24.16
N PRO A 83 0.12 28.26 23.82
CA PRO A 83 0.71 28.20 22.49
C PRO A 83 -0.35 28.06 21.40
N THR A 84 -0.09 28.68 20.25
CA THR A 84 -0.99 28.64 19.09
C THR A 84 -0.77 27.40 18.22
N GLY A 85 -1.77 27.04 17.44
CA GLY A 85 -1.71 25.94 16.49
C GLY A 85 -2.28 24.62 17.01
N TYR A 86 -2.45 24.48 18.31
CA TYR A 86 -3.05 23.29 18.94
C TYR A 86 -3.81 23.61 20.22
N THR A 87 -4.58 22.65 20.68
CA THR A 87 -5.30 22.68 21.97
C THR A 87 -5.00 21.39 22.73
N SER A 88 -5.42 21.34 23.99
CA SER A 88 -5.31 20.16 24.86
C SER A 88 -6.55 20.04 25.73
N ASP A 89 -6.88 18.83 26.15
CA ASP A 89 -7.88 18.59 27.20
C ASP A 89 -7.29 18.82 28.62
N TYR A 90 -5.95 18.97 28.69
CA TYR A 90 -5.22 19.34 29.89
C TYR A 90 -5.16 20.87 30.05
N GLU A 91 -5.22 21.36 31.30
CA GLU A 91 -5.12 22.79 31.57
C GLU A 91 -3.70 23.31 31.27
N TYR A 92 -3.59 24.37 30.45
CA TYR A 92 -2.28 25.01 30.23
C TYR A 92 -1.82 25.72 31.48
N LEU A 93 -0.59 25.41 31.93
CA LEU A 93 0.09 26.12 33.02
C LEU A 93 1.00 27.22 32.48
N PRO A 94 0.71 28.50 32.78
CA PRO A 94 1.60 29.61 32.41
C PRO A 94 2.88 29.58 33.23
N PHE A 95 3.90 28.94 32.70
CA PHE A 95 5.21 28.81 33.33
C PHE A 95 6.32 29.15 32.34
N ASP A 96 7.31 29.92 32.77
CA ASP A 96 8.48 30.22 31.96
C ASP A 96 9.23 28.93 31.59
N PRO A 97 9.31 28.55 30.32
CA PRO A 97 9.94 27.31 29.90
C PRO A 97 11.38 27.12 30.34
N TYR A 98 12.07 28.24 30.62
CA TYR A 98 13.43 28.30 31.15
C TYR A 98 13.48 28.53 32.66
N GLY A 99 12.31 28.59 33.30
CA GLY A 99 12.17 28.72 34.74
C GLY A 99 12.56 27.43 35.46
N THR A 100 12.73 27.52 36.75
CA THR A 100 13.10 26.41 37.62
C THR A 100 12.09 26.19 38.72
N ASP A 101 11.83 24.93 39.00
CA ASP A 101 11.12 24.38 40.13
C ASP A 101 9.71 24.94 40.40
N LEU A 102 8.73 24.40 39.67
CA LEU A 102 7.30 24.61 39.91
C LEU A 102 6.85 24.22 41.33
N TYR A 103 7.54 23.25 41.91
CA TYR A 103 7.17 22.68 43.21
C TYR A 103 7.20 23.72 44.36
N ASP A 104 8.12 24.66 44.30
CA ASP A 104 8.24 25.70 45.28
C ASP A 104 7.27 26.89 45.07
N LYS A 105 6.40 26.81 44.07
CA LYS A 105 5.44 27.86 43.75
C LYS A 105 4.05 27.46 44.19
N PRO A 106 3.45 28.12 45.23
CA PRO A 106 2.16 27.70 45.84
C PRO A 106 0.99 27.58 44.86
N GLN A 107 1.01 28.40 43.78
CA GLN A 107 -0.07 28.39 42.78
C GLN A 107 -0.13 27.11 41.92
N TYR A 108 0.94 26.31 41.94
CA TYR A 108 1.04 25.07 41.15
C TYR A 108 1.00 23.81 42.01
N GLN A 109 1.09 23.95 43.34
CA GLN A 109 1.03 22.80 44.25
C GLN A 109 -0.31 22.06 44.15
N GLY A 110 -0.22 20.73 43.97
CA GLY A 110 -1.38 19.85 43.82
C GLY A 110 -2.14 19.99 42.50
N LYS A 111 -1.59 20.70 41.54
CA LYS A 111 -2.10 20.70 40.16
C LYS A 111 -1.68 19.39 39.48
N SER A 112 -2.63 18.76 38.82
CA SER A 112 -2.45 17.62 37.90
C SER A 112 -3.51 17.72 36.82
N GLY A 113 -3.35 16.99 35.70
CA GLY A 113 -4.17 17.19 34.53
C GLY A 113 -3.81 18.47 33.78
N VAL A 114 -2.53 18.82 33.79
CA VAL A 114 -2.01 20.07 33.26
C VAL A 114 -0.89 19.81 32.24
N TYR A 115 -0.62 20.80 31.41
CA TYR A 115 0.55 20.80 30.53
C TYR A 115 1.22 22.17 30.46
N LEU A 116 2.48 22.17 30.08
CA LEU A 116 3.28 23.36 29.88
C LEU A 116 4.41 23.09 28.88
N LEU A 117 5.08 24.14 28.42
CA LEU A 117 6.32 23.99 27.66
C LEU A 117 7.52 24.00 28.59
N SER A 118 8.51 23.16 28.31
CA SER A 118 9.71 23.03 29.12
C SER A 118 10.96 22.82 28.28
N ASN A 119 12.09 23.34 28.73
CA ASN A 119 13.39 23.02 28.19
C ASN A 119 14.08 21.85 28.91
N ASN A 120 13.56 21.43 30.05
CA ASN A 120 14.03 20.27 30.80
C ASN A 120 13.04 19.90 31.91
N ALA A 121 12.55 18.68 31.94
CA ALA A 121 11.52 18.24 32.87
C ALA A 121 11.98 18.37 34.33
N LYS A 122 13.19 17.95 34.69
CA LYS A 122 13.72 18.03 36.05
C LYS A 122 13.94 19.45 36.52
N HIS A 123 14.34 20.36 35.65
CA HIS A 123 14.48 21.77 36.00
C HIS A 123 13.12 22.41 36.27
N THR A 124 12.11 22.01 35.48
CA THR A 124 10.75 22.51 35.64
C THR A 124 10.08 21.93 36.88
N TRP A 125 10.24 20.62 37.12
CA TRP A 125 9.68 19.93 38.29
C TRP A 125 10.66 18.91 38.84
N ARG A 126 11.18 19.17 40.04
CA ARG A 126 12.31 18.43 40.65
C ARG A 126 12.05 16.94 40.85
N ASP A 127 10.78 16.52 40.92
CA ASP A 127 10.38 15.11 41.09
C ASP A 127 10.35 14.35 39.74
N TYR A 128 10.60 15.04 38.62
CA TYR A 128 10.72 14.42 37.33
C TYR A 128 12.13 14.00 36.98
N ALA A 129 12.25 13.10 36.03
CA ALA A 129 13.53 12.68 35.48
C ALA A 129 14.19 13.80 34.65
N ASN A 130 15.49 13.66 34.43
CA ASN A 130 16.25 14.64 33.65
C ASN A 130 16.06 14.40 32.16
N VAL A 131 14.91 14.85 31.60
CA VAL A 131 14.58 14.75 30.18
C VAL A 131 14.63 16.15 29.57
N SER A 132 15.39 16.28 28.50
CA SER A 132 15.48 17.48 27.66
C SER A 132 14.66 17.29 26.37
N PRO A 133 14.34 18.36 25.61
CA PRO A 133 13.65 18.23 24.32
C PRO A 133 14.29 17.17 23.42
N HIS A 134 13.47 16.53 22.60
CA HIS A 134 13.97 15.63 21.56
C HIS A 134 14.72 16.41 20.49
N SER A 135 14.16 17.53 20.04
CA SER A 135 14.82 18.49 19.17
C SER A 135 14.62 19.93 19.66
N GLY A 136 15.28 20.87 19.04
CA GLY A 136 15.12 22.31 19.35
C GLY A 136 15.43 22.66 20.81
N ASN A 137 14.60 23.52 21.41
CA ASN A 137 14.79 24.08 22.73
C ASN A 137 13.66 23.72 23.71
N LEU A 138 12.48 23.39 23.22
CA LEU A 138 11.26 23.18 24.00
C LEU A 138 10.56 21.89 23.62
N PHE A 139 9.83 21.34 24.55
CA PHE A 139 8.87 20.25 24.35
C PHE A 139 7.64 20.46 25.22
N ALA A 140 6.52 19.82 24.90
CA ALA A 140 5.34 19.83 25.73
C ALA A 140 5.44 18.77 26.84
N MET A 141 5.26 19.19 28.08
CA MET A 141 5.33 18.36 29.28
C MET A 141 3.93 18.24 29.88
N PHE A 142 3.48 17.01 30.14
CA PHE A 142 2.18 16.69 30.67
C PHE A 142 2.29 16.03 32.04
N ASP A 143 1.65 16.65 33.06
CA ASP A 143 1.36 16.03 34.36
C ASP A 143 -0.02 15.41 34.23
N ALA A 144 -0.06 14.16 33.80
CA ALA A 144 -1.29 13.49 33.43
C ALA A 144 -2.06 12.97 34.65
N ALA A 145 -3.36 13.17 34.66
CA ALA A 145 -4.23 12.71 35.73
C ALA A 145 -5.51 12.04 35.27
N GLN A 146 -5.73 12.06 33.96
CA GLN A 146 -6.94 11.51 33.34
C GLN A 146 -6.67 11.24 31.87
N SER A 147 -7.46 10.35 31.25
CA SER A 147 -7.46 10.18 29.81
C SER A 147 -8.02 11.43 29.11
N GLY A 148 -7.51 11.70 27.93
CA GLY A 148 -7.93 12.82 27.09
C GLY A 148 -6.91 13.15 26.02
N TYR A 149 -7.23 14.15 25.20
CA TYR A 149 -6.27 14.64 24.20
C TYR A 149 -5.16 15.43 24.88
N ALA A 150 -3.97 14.87 24.87
CA ALA A 150 -2.77 15.59 25.27
C ALA A 150 -2.50 16.74 24.28
N TRP A 151 -2.61 16.46 23.01
CA TRP A 151 -2.39 17.43 21.95
C TRP A 151 -3.43 17.22 20.85
N LYS A 152 -3.96 18.33 20.31
CA LYS A 152 -4.98 18.31 19.28
C LYS A 152 -4.88 19.52 18.36
N ALA A 153 -4.69 19.29 17.07
CA ALA A 153 -4.76 20.32 16.04
C ALA A 153 -6.09 20.21 15.28
N CYS A 154 -6.76 21.33 15.11
CA CYS A 154 -8.04 21.42 14.42
C CYS A 154 -7.99 22.48 13.33
N THR A 155 -8.82 22.34 12.31
CA THR A 155 -9.30 23.44 11.49
C THR A 155 -10.35 24.21 12.32
N PRO A 156 -10.41 25.56 12.37
CA PRO A 156 -9.66 26.52 11.56
C PRO A 156 -8.34 27.02 12.15
N GLU A 157 -7.90 26.57 13.34
CA GLU A 157 -6.65 27.03 13.98
C GLU A 157 -5.42 26.70 13.12
N ASN A 158 -5.55 25.65 12.28
CA ASN A 158 -4.57 25.24 11.27
C ASN A 158 -5.21 25.32 9.88
N PRO A 159 -5.28 26.49 9.23
CA PRO A 159 -6.02 26.66 7.98
C PRO A 159 -5.42 25.90 6.78
N GLY A 160 -4.17 25.43 6.90
CA GLY A 160 -3.54 24.54 5.93
C GLY A 160 -3.85 23.05 6.12
N LEU A 161 -4.52 22.70 7.22
CA LEU A 161 -4.83 21.32 7.54
C LEU A 161 -6.04 20.86 6.72
N GLN A 162 -5.77 20.06 5.69
CA GLN A 162 -6.78 19.44 4.84
C GLN A 162 -6.32 18.06 4.39
N ILE A 163 -7.27 17.20 4.07
CA ILE A 163 -7.01 15.86 3.52
C ILE A 163 -7.66 15.71 2.15
N LEU A 164 -7.03 14.92 1.29
CA LEU A 164 -7.48 14.61 -0.05
C LEU A 164 -7.84 13.12 -0.13
N GLU A 165 -8.95 12.80 -0.74
CA GLU A 165 -9.35 11.40 -0.98
C GLU A 165 -8.26 10.64 -1.72
N GLY A 166 -7.90 9.45 -1.22
CA GLY A 166 -6.81 8.62 -1.74
C GLY A 166 -5.41 9.12 -1.39
N GLY A 167 -5.26 10.30 -0.75
CA GLY A 167 -3.97 10.81 -0.30
C GLY A 167 -3.37 9.93 0.80
N LEU A 168 -2.11 9.54 0.64
CA LEU A 168 -1.35 8.84 1.67
C LEU A 168 -0.71 9.87 2.61
N TYR A 169 -0.97 9.75 3.88
CA TYR A 169 -0.42 10.63 4.91
C TYR A 169 0.47 9.85 5.88
N VAL A 170 1.54 10.49 6.34
CA VAL A 170 2.35 10.00 7.44
C VAL A 170 2.08 10.84 8.68
N PHE A 171 1.91 10.17 9.79
CA PHE A 171 1.75 10.73 11.11
C PHE A 171 2.90 10.25 12.00
N SER A 172 3.59 11.14 12.70
CA SER A 172 4.64 10.75 13.62
C SER A 172 4.79 11.73 14.79
N TYR A 173 5.35 11.24 15.90
CA TYR A 173 5.73 12.04 17.07
C TYR A 173 6.80 11.32 17.88
N TRP A 174 7.43 12.08 18.76
CA TRP A 174 8.27 11.57 19.81
C TRP A 174 7.59 11.74 21.16
N ALA A 175 7.74 10.75 22.03
CA ALA A 175 7.22 10.80 23.40
C ALA A 175 8.21 10.18 24.38
N ALA A 176 8.28 10.73 25.60
CA ALA A 176 9.14 10.24 26.66
C ALA A 176 8.43 10.14 28.00
N ASP A 177 8.74 9.11 28.79
CA ASP A 177 8.34 9.01 30.19
C ASP A 177 9.14 10.01 31.02
N LEU A 178 8.44 10.86 31.80
CA LEU A 178 9.07 11.87 32.63
C LEU A 178 9.23 11.45 34.09
N ASN A 179 8.67 10.32 34.49
CA ASN A 179 8.64 9.89 35.87
C ASN A 179 9.99 9.39 36.34
N GLU A 180 10.33 9.67 37.61
CA GLU A 180 11.46 8.99 38.26
C GLU A 180 11.15 7.49 38.49
N ALA A 181 12.19 6.68 38.64
CA ALA A 181 12.08 5.23 38.71
C ALA A 181 11.12 4.71 39.80
N SER A 182 10.94 5.46 40.89
CA SER A 182 10.04 5.13 41.99
C SER A 182 8.55 5.37 41.69
N GLN A 183 8.23 6.10 40.62
CA GLN A 183 6.89 6.60 40.30
C GLN A 183 6.28 5.97 39.03
N ARG A 184 6.92 4.96 38.46
CA ARG A 184 6.59 4.38 37.14
C ARG A 184 5.54 3.25 37.18
N ALA A 185 4.51 3.37 38.02
CA ALA A 185 3.53 2.29 38.16
C ALA A 185 2.56 2.20 36.97
N HIS A 186 2.21 3.32 36.38
CA HIS A 186 1.14 3.44 35.36
C HIS A 186 1.62 4.28 34.18
N PRO A 187 2.39 3.70 33.24
CA PRO A 187 2.94 4.45 32.10
C PRO A 187 1.84 5.01 31.22
N ALA A 188 2.07 6.17 30.61
CA ALA A 188 1.18 6.77 29.64
C ALA A 188 0.96 5.84 28.44
N GLN A 189 -0.25 5.83 27.92
CA GLN A 189 -0.68 5.05 26.76
C GLN A 189 -1.20 6.00 25.68
N LEU A 190 -0.40 6.27 24.69
CA LEU A 190 -0.66 7.29 23.70
C LEU A 190 -1.15 6.67 22.38
N GLN A 191 -2.21 7.24 21.83
CA GLN A 191 -2.83 6.81 20.59
C GLN A 191 -3.03 7.97 19.65
N PHE A 192 -2.62 7.82 18.40
CA PHE A 192 -3.03 8.74 17.35
C PHE A 192 -4.50 8.59 17.02
N THR A 193 -5.16 9.73 16.82
CA THR A 193 -6.53 9.77 16.30
C THR A 193 -6.68 10.85 15.25
N ILE A 194 -7.55 10.60 14.29
CA ILE A 194 -8.02 11.59 13.33
C ILE A 194 -9.54 11.62 13.33
N ARG A 195 -10.13 12.83 13.29
CA ARG A 195 -11.54 13.04 13.03
C ARG A 195 -11.68 13.90 11.79
N TYR A 196 -12.61 13.55 10.94
CA TYR A 196 -12.85 14.27 9.68
C TYR A 196 -14.33 14.23 9.32
N LYS A 197 -14.75 15.23 8.55
CA LYS A 197 -16.12 15.34 8.08
C LYS A 197 -16.32 14.55 6.81
N MET A 198 -17.31 13.67 6.81
CA MET A 198 -17.75 12.91 5.66
C MET A 198 -18.61 13.78 4.72
N PRO A 199 -18.78 13.40 3.42
CA PRO A 199 -19.63 14.11 2.47
C PRO A 199 -21.09 14.27 2.90
N ASP A 200 -21.62 13.35 3.72
CA ASP A 200 -22.97 13.42 4.30
C ASP A 200 -23.07 14.36 5.51
N GLY A 201 -21.96 14.98 5.91
CA GLY A 201 -21.87 15.90 7.03
C GLY A 201 -21.59 15.25 8.38
N THR A 202 -21.53 13.93 8.48
CA THR A 202 -21.19 13.22 9.71
C THR A 202 -19.70 13.33 10.01
N MET A 203 -19.33 13.30 11.31
CA MET A 203 -17.95 13.26 11.76
C MET A 203 -17.53 11.82 12.01
N GLN A 204 -16.50 11.36 11.30
CA GLN A 204 -15.86 10.07 11.53
C GLN A 204 -14.63 10.24 12.42
N LYS A 205 -14.41 9.30 13.36
CA LYS A 205 -13.17 9.21 14.17
C LYS A 205 -12.49 7.88 13.90
N GLU A 206 -11.18 7.93 13.66
CA GLU A 206 -10.33 6.75 13.52
C GLU A 206 -9.14 6.83 14.49
N SER A 207 -8.76 5.67 15.04
CA SER A 207 -7.49 5.49 15.74
C SER A 207 -6.45 4.99 14.74
N LEU A 208 -5.29 5.60 14.72
CA LEU A 208 -4.23 5.35 13.74
C LEU A 208 -3.03 4.69 14.41
N GLY A 209 -2.54 3.60 13.80
CA GLY A 209 -1.42 2.84 14.32
C GLY A 209 -1.73 2.11 15.65
N GLU A 210 -0.69 1.65 16.29
CA GLU A 210 -0.79 0.96 17.57
C GLU A 210 -0.67 1.92 18.75
N VAL A 211 -1.21 1.53 19.89
CA VAL A 211 -1.05 2.28 21.15
C VAL A 211 0.41 2.21 21.59
N MET A 212 1.05 3.38 21.73
CA MET A 212 2.36 3.47 22.35
C MET A 212 2.22 3.45 23.86
N THR A 213 2.70 2.39 24.52
CA THR A 213 2.91 2.38 25.96
C THR A 213 4.33 2.82 26.24
N LEU A 214 4.52 3.94 26.95
CA LEU A 214 5.84 4.49 27.19
C LEU A 214 6.72 3.56 28.02
N GLY A 215 7.98 3.49 27.63
CA GLY A 215 9.02 2.79 28.38
C GLY A 215 9.29 3.49 29.72
N LYS A 216 9.88 2.73 30.69
CA LYS A 216 10.28 3.27 32.00
C LYS A 216 11.77 3.64 32.01
N ASP A 217 12.23 4.30 30.98
CA ASP A 217 13.65 4.52 30.69
C ASP A 217 14.04 5.98 30.52
N ASN A 218 13.04 6.88 30.50
CA ASN A 218 13.21 8.33 30.25
C ASN A 218 13.91 8.65 28.92
N LEU A 219 13.72 7.78 27.93
CA LEU A 219 14.20 7.98 26.57
C LEU A 219 13.04 8.44 25.68
N TRP A 220 13.38 9.14 24.63
CA TRP A 220 12.44 9.47 23.58
C TRP A 220 12.16 8.25 22.71
N HIS A 221 10.89 7.94 22.54
CA HIS A 221 10.36 6.87 21.70
C HIS A 221 9.63 7.45 20.50
N TYR A 222 9.92 6.91 19.34
CA TYR A 222 9.32 7.34 18.08
C TYR A 222 8.08 6.50 17.75
N SER A 223 6.99 7.16 17.38
CA SER A 223 5.82 6.54 16.78
C SER A 223 5.59 7.07 15.39
N GLN A 224 5.27 6.18 14.46
CA GLN A 224 4.93 6.54 13.10
C GLN A 224 3.81 5.63 12.58
N THR A 225 2.89 6.19 11.83
CA THR A 225 1.88 5.44 11.10
C THR A 225 1.56 6.09 9.77
N PHE A 226 1.13 5.28 8.81
CA PHE A 226 0.63 5.74 7.52
C PHE A 226 -0.88 5.56 7.47
N TRP A 227 -1.55 6.49 6.83
CA TRP A 227 -2.99 6.47 6.68
C TRP A 227 -3.38 7.00 5.30
N THR A 228 -4.29 6.28 4.63
CA THR A 228 -4.87 6.75 3.37
C THR A 228 -6.22 7.36 3.62
N SER A 229 -6.39 8.62 3.22
CA SER A 229 -7.66 9.32 3.43
C SER A 229 -8.79 8.74 2.59
N PRO A 230 -9.93 8.38 3.18
CA PRO A 230 -11.10 7.91 2.45
C PRO A 230 -11.92 9.05 1.80
N VAL A 231 -11.63 10.31 2.13
CA VAL A 231 -12.39 11.47 1.68
C VAL A 231 -11.51 12.70 1.47
N THR A 232 -12.00 13.67 0.72
CA THR A 232 -11.47 15.05 0.76
C THR A 232 -12.23 15.83 1.81
N SER A 233 -11.52 16.43 2.77
CA SER A 233 -12.12 17.25 3.83
C SER A 233 -11.18 18.36 4.28
N ASP A 234 -11.76 19.51 4.58
CA ASP A 234 -11.12 20.67 5.21
C ASP A 234 -11.56 20.86 6.69
N SER A 235 -12.40 19.95 7.19
CA SER A 235 -12.89 19.94 8.58
C SER A 235 -12.31 18.72 9.28
N ILE A 236 -11.17 18.92 9.92
CA ILE A 236 -10.31 17.86 10.46
C ILE A 236 -9.90 18.21 11.88
N GLU A 237 -9.76 17.19 12.69
CA GLU A 237 -9.14 17.23 14.01
C GLU A 237 -8.17 16.06 14.10
N ILE A 238 -6.92 16.34 14.39
CA ILE A 238 -5.85 15.36 14.57
C ILE A 238 -5.35 15.47 15.99
N GLY A 239 -5.08 14.34 16.66
CA GLY A 239 -4.61 14.40 18.04
C GLY A 239 -3.83 13.19 18.51
N VAL A 240 -3.10 13.41 19.60
CA VAL A 240 -2.51 12.37 20.45
C VAL A 240 -3.35 12.27 21.69
N GLU A 241 -4.03 11.15 21.88
CA GLU A 241 -4.91 10.85 23.00
C GLU A 241 -4.15 10.00 24.02
N ASP A 242 -4.12 10.43 25.27
CA ASP A 242 -3.71 9.58 26.39
C ASP A 242 -4.91 8.72 26.80
N LEU A 243 -4.77 7.42 26.70
CA LEU A 243 -5.79 6.42 27.05
C LEU A 243 -5.73 6.02 28.52
N ASN A 244 -4.67 6.41 29.22
CA ASN A 244 -4.52 6.08 30.65
C ASN A 244 -5.41 6.99 31.50
N ASN A 245 -6.37 6.40 32.20
CA ASN A 245 -7.28 7.11 33.06
C ASN A 245 -6.91 7.01 34.55
N TYR A 246 -5.69 6.65 34.87
CA TYR A 246 -5.21 6.50 36.23
C TYR A 246 -4.92 7.86 36.85
N TYR A 247 -5.63 8.19 37.91
CA TYR A 247 -5.36 9.38 38.75
C TYR A 247 -4.30 9.04 39.79
N GLY A 248 -3.06 9.41 39.55
CA GLY A 248 -1.97 9.12 40.47
C GLY A 248 -0.59 9.37 39.79
N VAL A 249 0.45 8.87 40.40
CA VAL A 249 1.81 9.03 39.93
C VAL A 249 2.16 7.98 38.85
N GLY A 250 2.87 8.38 37.80
CA GLY A 250 3.54 7.45 36.91
C GLY A 250 3.08 7.47 35.45
N ASN A 251 2.17 8.36 35.07
CA ASN A 251 1.70 8.55 33.71
C ASN A 251 2.11 9.88 33.06
N ASP A 252 3.08 10.56 33.65
CA ASP A 252 3.56 11.85 33.15
C ASP A 252 4.50 11.65 31.96
N PHE A 253 4.34 12.46 30.94
CA PHE A 253 5.07 12.29 29.69
C PHE A 253 5.39 13.61 28.98
N GLY A 254 6.37 13.54 28.08
CA GLY A 254 6.70 14.58 27.12
C GLY A 254 6.26 14.23 25.73
N LEU A 255 5.86 15.23 24.94
CA LEU A 255 5.64 15.14 23.50
C LEU A 255 6.55 16.13 22.78
N ASP A 256 7.06 15.72 21.60
CA ASP A 256 7.87 16.56 20.73
C ASP A 256 7.77 16.13 19.28
N ASP A 257 8.10 17.03 18.37
CA ASP A 257 8.23 16.78 16.93
C ASP A 257 7.02 16.06 16.31
N LEU A 258 5.82 16.60 16.51
CA LEU A 258 4.62 16.07 15.87
C LEU A 258 4.58 16.47 14.39
N ILE A 259 4.41 15.48 13.52
CA ILE A 259 4.42 15.64 12.06
C ILE A 259 3.15 15.04 11.47
N PHE A 260 2.51 15.77 10.57
CA PHE A 260 1.49 15.26 9.66
C PHE A 260 1.78 15.78 8.26
N GLN A 261 2.06 14.90 7.32
CA GLN A 261 2.50 15.25 5.97
C GLN A 261 1.78 14.38 4.94
N LEU A 262 1.46 14.98 3.80
CA LEU A 262 1.07 14.20 2.61
C LEU A 262 2.33 13.54 2.05
N VAL A 263 2.22 12.26 1.74
CA VAL A 263 3.28 11.45 1.15
C VAL A 263 2.95 11.20 -0.30
N THR A 264 3.84 11.56 -1.20
CA THR A 264 3.81 11.13 -2.60
C THR A 264 4.84 10.03 -2.80
N VAL A 265 4.48 9.06 -3.62
CA VAL A 265 5.39 7.94 -3.94
C VAL A 265 5.83 8.11 -5.38
N GLU A 266 7.13 8.12 -5.61
CA GLU A 266 7.72 8.22 -6.92
C GLU A 266 8.69 7.06 -7.17
N GLY A 267 8.86 6.70 -8.44
CA GLY A 267 9.90 5.76 -8.88
C GLY A 267 11.21 6.50 -9.11
N SER A 268 12.27 6.15 -8.38
CA SER A 268 13.58 6.78 -8.53
C SER A 268 14.50 6.01 -9.48
N GLU A 269 15.15 4.97 -9.03
CA GLU A 269 16.11 4.20 -9.84
C GLU A 269 15.43 3.04 -10.56
N LEU A 270 15.76 2.85 -11.83
CA LEU A 270 15.28 1.73 -12.61
C LEU A 270 15.92 0.43 -12.10
N VAL A 271 15.09 -0.50 -11.67
CA VAL A 271 15.50 -1.83 -11.17
C VAL A 271 15.38 -2.86 -12.28
N ASP A 272 14.24 -2.86 -12.99
CA ASP A 272 13.96 -3.80 -14.08
C ASP A 272 12.98 -3.19 -15.08
N SER A 273 12.91 -3.75 -16.28
CA SER A 273 12.00 -3.29 -17.32
C SER A 273 11.61 -4.44 -18.24
N ASP A 274 10.31 -4.58 -18.46
CA ASP A 274 9.75 -5.56 -19.39
C ASP A 274 8.94 -4.89 -20.48
N THR A 275 8.97 -5.52 -21.65
CA THR A 275 8.25 -5.08 -22.83
C THR A 275 7.19 -6.12 -23.21
N PHE A 276 5.96 -5.66 -23.35
CA PHE A 276 4.80 -6.45 -23.80
C PHE A 276 4.40 -5.97 -25.20
N ARG A 277 4.47 -6.85 -26.18
CA ARG A 277 3.93 -6.57 -27.51
C ARG A 277 2.56 -7.24 -27.66
N ILE A 278 1.54 -6.44 -27.86
CA ILE A 278 0.15 -6.87 -27.94
C ILE A 278 -0.30 -6.74 -29.39
N THR A 279 -0.68 -7.86 -30.01
CA THR A 279 -1.31 -7.85 -31.32
C THR A 279 -2.83 -7.95 -31.14
N THR A 280 -3.55 -6.87 -31.43
CA THR A 280 -5.02 -6.87 -31.46
C THR A 280 -5.49 -7.30 -32.85
N GLN A 281 -6.36 -8.31 -32.89
CA GLN A 281 -6.90 -8.84 -34.13
C GLN A 281 -8.43 -8.95 -34.06
N ASP A 282 -9.08 -8.92 -35.23
CA ASP A 282 -10.51 -9.24 -35.31
C ASP A 282 -10.67 -10.76 -35.13
N CYS A 283 -11.09 -11.14 -33.93
CA CYS A 283 -11.37 -12.54 -33.63
C CYS A 283 -12.82 -12.94 -33.93
N THR A 284 -13.60 -12.06 -34.55
CA THR A 284 -14.94 -12.40 -35.01
C THR A 284 -14.86 -12.95 -36.43
N PRO A 285 -15.10 -14.24 -36.69
CA PRO A 285 -15.73 -15.20 -35.80
C PRO A 285 -14.77 -16.29 -35.31
N CYS A 286 -13.80 -15.95 -34.47
CA CYS A 286 -13.03 -17.03 -33.85
C CYS A 286 -13.97 -17.87 -32.96
N GLN A 287 -13.89 -19.14 -33.08
CA GLN A 287 -14.71 -20.07 -32.30
C GLN A 287 -13.85 -20.90 -31.37
N GLU A 288 -14.29 -21.09 -30.12
CA GLU A 288 -13.58 -21.96 -29.19
C GLU A 288 -13.84 -23.45 -29.55
N PHE A 289 -13.09 -23.95 -30.52
CA PHE A 289 -13.14 -25.37 -30.87
C PHE A 289 -11.75 -26.02 -30.89
N VAL A 290 -10.71 -25.34 -30.36
CA VAL A 290 -9.37 -25.90 -30.19
C VAL A 290 -9.11 -26.16 -28.72
N TYR A 291 -8.70 -27.37 -28.41
CA TYR A 291 -8.34 -27.83 -27.08
C TYR A 291 -6.94 -28.42 -27.07
N ARG A 292 -6.23 -28.24 -25.99
CA ARG A 292 -4.98 -28.93 -25.74
C ARG A 292 -5.25 -30.33 -25.22
N LYS A 293 -4.73 -31.34 -25.92
CA LYS A 293 -4.81 -32.73 -25.50
C LYS A 293 -3.36 -33.18 -25.19
N TRP A 294 -3.14 -33.75 -24.03
CA TRP A 294 -1.81 -34.04 -23.48
C TRP A 294 -0.97 -32.76 -23.33
N ASN A 295 0.35 -32.85 -23.42
CA ASN A 295 1.21 -31.68 -23.22
C ASN A 295 1.63 -31.00 -24.52
N ASP A 296 1.49 -31.67 -25.65
CA ASP A 296 2.10 -31.32 -26.92
C ASP A 296 1.18 -31.44 -28.13
N VAL A 297 -0.12 -31.65 -27.94
CA VAL A 297 -1.08 -31.80 -29.05
C VAL A 297 -2.20 -30.77 -28.93
N LEU A 298 -2.41 -30.02 -30.02
CA LEU A 298 -3.60 -29.20 -30.26
C LEU A 298 -4.62 -30.01 -31.03
N PHE A 299 -5.88 -29.97 -30.67
CA PHE A 299 -6.95 -30.72 -31.25
C PHE A 299 -8.15 -29.82 -31.55
N ALA A 300 -8.59 -29.81 -32.82
CA ALA A 300 -9.80 -29.12 -33.23
C ALA A 300 -11.03 -30.03 -32.97
N ASP A 301 -11.97 -29.56 -32.14
CA ASP A 301 -13.22 -30.28 -31.88
C ASP A 301 -14.08 -30.28 -33.15
N ASN A 302 -14.43 -31.45 -33.63
CA ASN A 302 -15.29 -31.68 -34.78
C ASN A 302 -16.33 -32.76 -34.45
N LYS A 303 -16.83 -32.80 -33.20
CA LYS A 303 -17.79 -33.80 -32.74
C LYS A 303 -19.09 -33.83 -33.56
N ASP A 304 -19.46 -32.68 -34.14
CA ASP A 304 -20.64 -32.53 -34.96
C ASP A 304 -20.38 -32.78 -36.46
N GLY A 305 -19.13 -33.15 -36.83
CA GLY A 305 -18.74 -33.48 -38.20
C GLY A 305 -18.81 -32.33 -39.19
N GLN A 306 -18.79 -31.10 -38.69
CA GLN A 306 -18.99 -29.89 -39.51
C GLN A 306 -17.78 -29.49 -40.35
N PHE A 307 -16.57 -29.92 -39.97
CA PHE A 307 -15.32 -29.51 -40.63
C PHE A 307 -14.80 -30.66 -41.53
N VAL A 308 -14.40 -30.31 -42.74
CA VAL A 308 -13.88 -31.26 -43.76
C VAL A 308 -12.40 -31.07 -44.04
N SER A 309 -11.84 -29.90 -43.69
CA SER A 309 -10.38 -29.66 -43.84
C SER A 309 -9.88 -28.66 -42.78
N TYR A 310 -8.55 -28.67 -42.55
CA TYR A 310 -7.88 -27.87 -41.54
C TYR A 310 -6.56 -27.29 -42.11
N GLN A 311 -6.17 -26.13 -41.60
CA GLN A 311 -4.83 -25.56 -41.73
C GLN A 311 -4.41 -24.93 -40.45
N TRP A 312 -3.30 -25.38 -39.83
CA TRP A 312 -2.78 -24.83 -38.61
C TRP A 312 -1.81 -23.70 -38.90
N TYR A 313 -1.77 -22.73 -37.99
CA TYR A 313 -0.90 -21.55 -38.05
C TYR A 313 -0.12 -21.42 -36.78
N ALA A 314 1.10 -20.92 -36.86
CA ALA A 314 1.91 -20.44 -35.73
C ALA A 314 2.32 -18.99 -36.03
N ASP A 315 2.07 -18.07 -35.09
CA ASP A 315 2.40 -16.64 -35.22
C ASP A 315 1.89 -16.03 -36.54
N SER A 316 0.67 -16.40 -36.94
CA SER A 316 0.02 -16.01 -38.22
C SER A 316 0.65 -16.56 -39.49
N VAL A 317 1.63 -17.47 -39.40
CA VAL A 317 2.22 -18.14 -40.52
C VAL A 317 1.66 -19.56 -40.63
N ALA A 318 1.22 -19.93 -41.83
CA ALA A 318 0.73 -21.29 -42.07
C ALA A 318 1.85 -22.31 -41.85
N ILE A 319 1.55 -23.33 -41.05
CA ILE A 319 2.50 -24.44 -40.83
C ILE A 319 2.37 -25.41 -41.98
N GLU A 320 3.45 -25.59 -42.74
CA GLU A 320 3.46 -26.44 -43.94
C GLU A 320 3.10 -27.90 -43.59
N GLY A 321 2.10 -28.44 -44.28
CA GLY A 321 1.62 -29.81 -44.07
C GLY A 321 0.77 -30.07 -42.82
N ALA A 322 0.52 -29.04 -42.01
CA ALA A 322 -0.29 -29.16 -40.82
C ALA A 322 -1.81 -29.04 -41.16
N THR A 323 -2.36 -30.08 -41.79
CA THR A 323 -3.75 -30.13 -42.31
C THR A 323 -4.62 -31.18 -41.62
N ALA A 324 -4.13 -31.81 -40.57
CA ALA A 324 -4.90 -32.77 -39.81
C ALA A 324 -5.78 -32.05 -38.76
N GLN A 325 -6.81 -32.74 -38.24
CA GLN A 325 -7.67 -32.26 -37.16
C GLN A 325 -6.87 -31.95 -35.88
N PHE A 326 -5.66 -32.41 -35.77
CA PHE A 326 -4.76 -32.13 -34.66
C PHE A 326 -3.41 -31.66 -35.17
N TYR A 327 -2.69 -30.92 -34.34
CA TYR A 327 -1.31 -30.52 -34.57
C TYR A 327 -0.44 -30.90 -33.36
N GLN A 328 0.64 -31.63 -33.63
CA GLN A 328 1.63 -31.92 -32.58
C GLN A 328 2.68 -30.84 -32.55
N LEU A 329 2.84 -30.19 -31.40
CA LEU A 329 3.83 -29.17 -31.18
C LEU A 329 5.23 -29.75 -31.28
N THR A 330 6.01 -29.28 -32.24
CA THR A 330 7.39 -29.74 -32.48
C THR A 330 8.41 -28.89 -31.76
N ASP A 331 8.10 -27.64 -31.50
CA ASP A 331 8.87 -26.72 -30.65
C ASP A 331 8.06 -26.39 -29.39
N THR A 332 8.59 -26.82 -28.26
CA THR A 332 7.97 -26.60 -26.93
C THR A 332 8.78 -25.61 -26.09
N ILE A 333 9.84 -25.02 -26.62
CA ILE A 333 10.76 -24.13 -25.93
C ILE A 333 10.41 -22.67 -26.21
N THR A 334 10.05 -22.37 -27.47
CA THR A 334 9.68 -21.02 -27.90
C THR A 334 8.18 -20.84 -27.80
N PRO A 335 7.67 -19.80 -27.13
CA PRO A 335 6.24 -19.52 -27.13
C PRO A 335 5.77 -19.11 -28.52
N HIS A 336 4.72 -19.78 -29.02
CA HIS A 336 4.08 -19.46 -30.28
C HIS A 336 2.57 -19.34 -30.11
N LEU A 337 1.96 -18.50 -30.94
CA LEU A 337 0.52 -18.33 -31.02
C LEU A 337 -0.04 -19.27 -32.09
N TYR A 338 -0.81 -20.27 -31.67
CA TYR A 338 -1.39 -21.23 -32.57
C TYR A 338 -2.88 -21.00 -32.77
N TYR A 339 -3.34 -21.16 -34.01
CA TYR A 339 -4.74 -21.26 -34.33
C TYR A 339 -4.94 -22.20 -35.54
N VAL A 340 -6.18 -22.60 -35.80
CA VAL A 340 -6.52 -23.40 -36.94
C VAL A 340 -7.66 -22.73 -37.73
N GLU A 341 -7.53 -22.74 -39.04
CA GLU A 341 -8.66 -22.51 -39.96
C GLU A 341 -9.25 -23.86 -40.35
N ALA A 342 -10.55 -24.05 -40.08
CA ALA A 342 -11.29 -25.23 -40.40
C ALA A 342 -12.36 -24.88 -41.43
N THR A 343 -12.43 -25.65 -42.51
CA THR A 343 -13.42 -25.44 -43.59
C THR A 343 -14.59 -26.39 -43.42
N THR A 344 -15.80 -25.86 -43.49
CA THR A 344 -17.04 -26.62 -43.46
C THR A 344 -17.38 -27.18 -44.83
N GLU A 345 -18.31 -28.13 -44.90
CA GLU A 345 -18.73 -28.79 -46.15
C GLU A 345 -19.31 -27.80 -47.18
N ASP A 346 -19.91 -26.69 -46.73
CA ASP A 346 -20.40 -25.60 -47.57
C ASP A 346 -19.33 -24.59 -47.99
N GLY A 347 -18.07 -24.87 -47.68
CA GLY A 347 -16.91 -24.09 -48.08
C GLY A 347 -16.64 -22.86 -47.21
N ARG A 348 -17.32 -22.67 -46.09
CA ARG A 348 -17.03 -21.57 -45.15
C ARG A 348 -15.83 -21.92 -44.31
N VAL A 349 -14.95 -20.93 -44.12
CA VAL A 349 -13.83 -21.04 -43.23
C VAL A 349 -14.21 -20.53 -41.84
N ARG A 350 -13.85 -21.29 -40.82
CA ARG A 350 -13.97 -20.96 -39.40
C ARG A 350 -12.60 -20.90 -38.80
N THR A 351 -12.28 -19.78 -38.15
CA THR A 351 -10.99 -19.58 -37.48
C THR A 351 -11.17 -19.84 -36.00
N SER A 352 -10.32 -20.68 -35.44
CA SER A 352 -10.31 -20.87 -33.99
C SER A 352 -9.74 -19.67 -33.28
N CYS A 353 -10.13 -19.50 -32.00
CA CYS A 353 -9.45 -18.55 -31.15
C CYS A 353 -7.97 -18.96 -30.98
N VAL A 354 -7.11 -17.97 -30.91
CA VAL A 354 -5.67 -18.16 -30.77
C VAL A 354 -5.35 -18.78 -29.42
N GLN A 355 -4.46 -19.75 -29.41
CA GLN A 355 -3.97 -20.42 -28.22
C GLN A 355 -2.49 -20.08 -28.03
N LEU A 356 -2.14 -19.46 -26.90
CA LEU A 356 -0.75 -19.27 -26.49
C LEU A 356 -0.24 -20.53 -25.80
N PHE A 357 0.89 -21.05 -26.28
CA PHE A 357 1.57 -22.17 -25.65
C PHE A 357 2.96 -21.74 -25.22
N GLU A 358 3.08 -21.50 -23.94
CA GLU A 358 4.36 -21.41 -23.25
C GLU A 358 4.68 -22.75 -22.61
N GLN A 359 5.85 -23.31 -22.87
CA GLN A 359 6.44 -24.22 -21.92
C GLN A 359 7.21 -23.36 -20.92
N PHE A 360 6.77 -23.37 -19.69
CA PHE A 360 7.58 -22.85 -18.61
C PHE A 360 8.90 -23.61 -18.63
N ALA A 361 9.98 -22.92 -18.99
CA ALA A 361 11.32 -23.45 -18.83
C ALA A 361 11.45 -23.94 -17.38
N ALA A 362 11.61 -25.23 -17.22
CA ALA A 362 11.78 -25.85 -15.92
C ALA A 362 13.15 -25.48 -15.35
N SER A 363 13.26 -24.30 -14.80
CA SER A 363 14.20 -24.02 -13.73
C SER A 363 13.48 -24.24 -12.39
N ALA A 364 12.92 -25.43 -12.23
CA ALA A 364 12.46 -25.87 -10.92
C ALA A 364 13.67 -26.31 -10.12
N PRO A 365 13.83 -25.83 -8.88
CA PRO A 365 14.70 -26.50 -7.93
C PRO A 365 14.21 -27.95 -7.78
N LYS A 366 15.14 -28.89 -7.83
CA LYS A 366 14.84 -30.31 -7.61
C LYS A 366 14.31 -30.53 -6.20
N HIS A 367 13.01 -30.41 -6.04
CA HIS A 367 12.31 -31.01 -4.90
C HIS A 367 11.67 -32.31 -5.36
N PRO A 368 11.65 -33.35 -4.49
CA PRO A 368 11.05 -34.64 -4.84
C PRO A 368 9.58 -34.46 -5.23
N ALA A 369 9.18 -35.17 -6.25
CA ALA A 369 7.89 -35.09 -6.91
C ALA A 369 6.71 -35.17 -5.94
N GLN A 370 6.18 -34.05 -5.50
CA GLN A 370 4.80 -33.97 -5.06
C GLN A 370 3.93 -33.90 -6.31
N SER A 371 2.90 -34.72 -6.37
CA SER A 371 2.00 -34.87 -7.52
C SER A 371 1.15 -33.61 -7.70
N ALA A 372 1.69 -32.60 -8.36
CA ALA A 372 0.91 -31.43 -8.76
C ALA A 372 0.02 -31.78 -9.97
N ARG A 373 -1.28 -31.54 -9.88
CA ARG A 373 -2.23 -31.70 -10.98
C ARG A 373 -2.66 -30.33 -11.49
N ARG A 374 -2.67 -30.17 -12.80
CA ARG A 374 -3.17 -28.96 -13.48
C ARG A 374 -4.63 -29.18 -13.90
N PHE A 375 -5.47 -28.17 -13.76
CA PHE A 375 -6.85 -28.22 -14.19
C PHE A 375 -7.36 -26.82 -14.58
N LEU A 376 -8.36 -26.78 -15.46
CA LEU A 376 -9.05 -25.55 -15.84
C LEU A 376 -10.32 -25.40 -15.01
N ARG A 377 -10.56 -24.20 -14.50
CA ARG A 377 -11.80 -23.80 -13.88
C ARG A 377 -12.15 -22.40 -14.37
N ASP A 378 -13.35 -22.23 -14.92
CA ASP A 378 -13.88 -20.96 -15.43
C ASP A 378 -12.94 -20.29 -16.48
N GLY A 379 -12.31 -21.11 -17.34
CA GLY A 379 -11.38 -20.65 -18.37
C GLY A 379 -9.97 -20.29 -17.84
N GLN A 380 -9.71 -20.45 -16.56
CA GLN A 380 -8.39 -20.20 -15.94
C GLN A 380 -7.69 -21.50 -15.59
N LEU A 381 -6.36 -21.53 -15.78
CA LEU A 381 -5.52 -22.66 -15.43
C LEU A 381 -5.09 -22.57 -13.95
N TYR A 382 -5.28 -23.67 -13.24
CA TYR A 382 -4.86 -23.82 -11.85
C TYR A 382 -3.93 -25.01 -11.67
N ILE A 383 -3.07 -24.90 -10.65
CA ILE A 383 -2.19 -25.98 -10.19
C ILE A 383 -2.66 -26.42 -8.82
N LYS A 384 -3.08 -27.65 -8.69
CA LYS A 384 -3.44 -28.26 -7.41
C LYS A 384 -2.25 -29.09 -6.88
N THR A 385 -1.76 -28.75 -5.72
CA THR A 385 -0.86 -29.57 -4.90
C THR A 385 -1.65 -30.31 -3.83
N GLU A 386 -0.99 -31.13 -3.02
CA GLU A 386 -1.65 -31.81 -1.88
C GLU A 386 -2.20 -30.79 -0.88
N ASP A 387 -1.57 -29.63 -0.73
CA ASP A 387 -1.86 -28.66 0.33
C ASP A 387 -2.63 -27.42 -0.17
N ALA A 388 -2.67 -27.13 -1.47
CA ALA A 388 -3.27 -25.91 -1.98
C ALA A 388 -3.57 -25.93 -3.49
N ILE A 389 -4.40 -24.97 -3.90
CA ILE A 389 -4.65 -24.63 -5.31
C ILE A 389 -4.03 -23.25 -5.58
N TYR A 390 -3.26 -23.16 -6.63
CA TYR A 390 -2.60 -21.93 -7.07
C TYR A 390 -3.11 -21.52 -8.45
N SER A 391 -3.33 -20.24 -8.68
CA SER A 391 -3.46 -19.69 -10.03
C SER A 391 -2.16 -19.81 -10.79
N ILE A 392 -2.15 -19.66 -12.11
CA ILE A 392 -0.91 -19.60 -12.91
C ILE A 392 0.01 -18.46 -12.50
N PHE A 393 -0.50 -17.46 -11.80
CA PHE A 393 0.26 -16.32 -11.26
C PHE A 393 0.81 -16.58 -9.85
N GLY A 394 0.78 -17.81 -9.36
CA GLY A 394 1.33 -18.18 -8.04
C GLY A 394 0.43 -17.80 -6.85
N CYS A 395 -0.69 -17.13 -7.07
CA CYS A 395 -1.61 -16.78 -5.98
C CYS A 395 -2.31 -18.02 -5.44
N LYS A 396 -2.21 -18.24 -4.12
CA LYS A 396 -2.93 -19.30 -3.43
C LYS A 396 -4.42 -18.95 -3.40
N THR A 397 -5.25 -19.78 -4.02
CA THR A 397 -6.71 -19.64 -3.93
C THR A 397 -7.22 -20.33 -2.67
N LEU A 398 -8.04 -19.64 -1.88
CA LEU A 398 -8.77 -20.29 -0.80
C LEU A 398 -9.72 -21.32 -1.40
N VAL A 399 -9.60 -22.55 -0.98
CA VAL A 399 -10.56 -23.61 -1.30
C VAL A 399 -11.79 -23.35 -0.42
N PRO A 400 -13.02 -23.27 -0.99
CA PRO A 400 -14.22 -23.22 -0.18
C PRO A 400 -14.45 -24.51 0.60
#